data_333234f5f3b85931dac461a802ab3fb8
#
_entry.id   333234f5f3b85931dac461a802ab3fb8
#
_cell.length_a   1.000
_cell.length_b   1.000
_cell.length_c   1.000
_cell.angle_alpha   90.00
_cell.angle_beta   90.00
_cell.angle_gamma   90.00
#
_symmetry.space_group_name_H-M   'P 1'
#
loop_
_entity.id
_entity.type
_entity.pdbx_description
1 polymer ?
#
loop_
_entity_poly.entity_id
_entity_poly.type
_entity_poly.pdbx_seq_one_letter_code
_entity_poly.pdbx_strand_id
1 'polypeptide(L)'
;MFDKSPPYIYRTRNQRRMKSVFLVALVICFLQTGSTLKIASFNIERFSISKVEDPAVLNLLIQILRRYELISIQEVMSKDDTAIISLVQELNSATGLNYNVLISDHLGRSSYREKYAYIYREDILKPTEWYHYDDGCENCGTDVFIREPFVARFSSLKSELKDFALASIHTSPDYAVREVDALYDVWEDAKQRLLLEDILILGDYNAGCSYVKSTHWPQIRLRHEAGLQWFIGDSEDTTVSTNTHCPYDRLVVGGAKFRNTVIPGTAKAFNYHVAYGLTYEMAKAVSDHYPVELEIRDDASYSGQRFAISSNIGINGGLSLNGVCDCAGVNLASCVGRCGASGKTFPCNCNASCSSYNDCCSDYRPACVV
;
A
#
# COMPACT_ATOMS: atom_id res chain seq x y z
N MET A 1 -69.58 -7.53 51.39
CA MET A 1 -68.38 -6.76 51.26
C MET A 1 -67.26 -7.67 50.74
N PHE A 2 -67.02 -7.66 49.45
CA PHE A 2 -65.97 -8.49 48.86
C PHE A 2 -64.85 -7.57 48.45
N ASP A 3 -63.71 -7.79 49.08
CA ASP A 3 -62.42 -7.14 48.75
C ASP A 3 -61.83 -7.81 47.51
N LYS A 4 -61.54 -7.04 46.45
CA LYS A 4 -60.87 -7.48 45.22
C LYS A 4 -59.59 -6.70 45.08
N SER A 5 -58.49 -7.26 45.56
CA SER A 5 -57.15 -6.79 45.24
C SER A 5 -56.74 -7.29 43.84
N PRO A 6 -56.10 -6.49 42.98
CA PRO A 6 -55.64 -6.92 41.66
C PRO A 6 -54.32 -7.72 41.73
N PRO A 7 -54.04 -8.61 40.78
CA PRO A 7 -52.85 -9.45 40.80
C PRO A 7 -51.60 -8.66 40.39
N TYR A 8 -50.55 -8.81 41.20
CA TYR A 8 -49.20 -8.29 40.91
C TYR A 8 -48.61 -9.04 39.71
N ILE A 9 -48.31 -8.30 38.64
CA ILE A 9 -47.58 -8.82 37.47
C ILE A 9 -46.09 -8.77 37.78
N TYR A 10 -45.47 -9.91 38.06
CA TYR A 10 -44.04 -10.09 38.08
C TYR A 10 -43.47 -9.94 36.66
N ARG A 11 -42.98 -8.72 36.32
CA ARG A 11 -42.27 -8.49 35.08
C ARG A 11 -40.79 -8.86 35.29
N THR A 12 -40.39 -10.01 34.81
CA THR A 12 -39.09 -10.61 34.99
C THR A 12 -37.98 -9.72 34.43
N ARG A 13 -37.02 -9.38 35.27
CA ARG A 13 -35.81 -8.59 35.02
C ARG A 13 -34.87 -9.19 33.96
N ASN A 14 -35.12 -10.38 33.48
CA ASN A 14 -34.34 -11.14 32.50
C ASN A 14 -34.53 -10.72 31.04
N GLN A 15 -35.69 -10.16 30.65
CA GLN A 15 -35.92 -9.76 29.26
C GLN A 15 -35.12 -8.49 28.84
N ARG A 16 -34.77 -7.61 29.76
CA ARG A 16 -33.93 -6.43 29.42
C ARG A 16 -32.45 -6.79 29.22
N ARG A 17 -31.90 -7.75 29.95
CA ARG A 17 -30.52 -8.22 29.78
C ARG A 17 -30.31 -8.96 28.47
N MET A 18 -31.27 -9.78 28.03
CA MET A 18 -31.17 -10.49 26.73
C MET A 18 -31.17 -9.53 25.54
N LYS A 19 -32.02 -8.48 25.56
CA LYS A 19 -32.02 -7.48 24.46
C LYS A 19 -30.74 -6.69 24.36
N SER A 20 -30.12 -6.32 25.50
CA SER A 20 -28.83 -5.61 25.50
C SER A 20 -27.65 -6.49 25.02
N VAL A 21 -27.64 -7.78 25.38
CA VAL A 21 -26.61 -8.72 24.91
C VAL A 21 -26.73 -8.99 23.41
N PHE A 22 -27.96 -9.11 22.88
CA PHE A 22 -28.18 -9.23 21.43
C PHE A 22 -27.80 -7.98 20.66
N LEU A 23 -28.06 -6.77 21.19
CA LEU A 23 -27.68 -5.51 20.54
C LEU A 23 -26.15 -5.33 20.52
N VAL A 24 -25.45 -5.67 21.59
CA VAL A 24 -23.98 -5.63 21.67
C VAL A 24 -23.36 -6.68 20.75
N ALA A 25 -23.92 -7.89 20.68
CA ALA A 25 -23.46 -8.93 19.75
C ALA A 25 -23.70 -8.54 18.28
N LEU A 26 -24.82 -7.87 17.95
CA LEU A 26 -25.09 -7.38 16.60
C LEU A 26 -24.14 -6.23 16.21
N VAL A 27 -23.82 -5.31 17.13
CA VAL A 27 -22.87 -4.22 16.88
C VAL A 27 -21.44 -4.74 16.71
N ILE A 28 -21.04 -5.78 17.45
CA ILE A 28 -19.74 -6.42 17.28
C ILE A 28 -19.64 -7.18 15.94
N CYS A 29 -20.76 -7.76 15.46
CA CYS A 29 -20.81 -8.46 14.16
C CYS A 29 -20.71 -7.49 12.94
N PHE A 30 -21.07 -6.21 13.10
CA PHE A 30 -20.95 -5.20 12.03
C PHE A 30 -19.60 -4.46 12.01
N LEU A 31 -18.70 -4.72 12.97
CA LEU A 31 -17.33 -4.17 12.99
C LEU A 31 -16.28 -5.18 12.49
N GLN A 32 -16.67 -6.20 11.75
CA GLN A 32 -15.75 -6.90 10.86
C GLN A 32 -15.45 -5.98 9.67
N THR A 33 -14.67 -4.94 9.89
CA THR A 33 -13.92 -4.31 8.80
C THR A 33 -12.96 -5.38 8.30
N GLY A 34 -13.38 -6.09 7.25
CA GLY A 34 -12.50 -7.01 6.56
C GLY A 34 -11.20 -6.29 6.29
N SER A 35 -10.10 -6.87 6.71
CA SER A 35 -8.78 -6.36 6.34
C SER A 35 -8.71 -6.37 4.82
N THR A 36 -8.29 -5.27 4.20
CA THR A 36 -8.18 -5.11 2.75
C THR A 36 -6.73 -4.90 2.38
N LEU A 37 -6.34 -5.20 1.14
CA LEU A 37 -5.05 -4.81 0.60
C LEU A 37 -5.23 -3.48 -0.13
N LYS A 38 -4.55 -2.45 0.35
CA LYS A 38 -4.62 -1.11 -0.23
C LYS A 38 -3.42 -0.85 -1.14
N ILE A 39 -3.72 -0.52 -2.40
CA ILE A 39 -2.74 -0.19 -3.42
C ILE A 39 -2.85 1.30 -3.76
N ALA A 40 -1.72 1.97 -3.96
CA ALA A 40 -1.69 3.38 -4.30
C ALA A 40 -0.61 3.73 -5.32
N SER A 41 -0.73 4.92 -5.89
CA SER A 41 0.30 5.61 -6.65
C SER A 41 0.48 7.02 -6.09
N PHE A 42 1.72 7.50 -6.02
CA PHE A 42 2.03 8.80 -5.47
C PHE A 42 3.27 9.41 -6.14
N ASN A 43 3.07 10.49 -6.88
CA ASN A 43 4.16 11.38 -7.27
C ASN A 43 4.57 12.20 -6.04
N ILE A 44 5.80 12.01 -5.54
CA ILE A 44 6.34 12.72 -4.34
C ILE A 44 7.17 13.95 -4.76
N GLU A 45 6.84 14.62 -5.80
CA GLU A 45 7.50 15.83 -6.31
C GLU A 45 9.00 15.92 -5.95
N ARG A 46 9.88 15.58 -6.90
CA ARG A 46 11.34 15.70 -6.77
C ARG A 46 11.93 15.04 -5.50
N PHE A 47 11.48 13.81 -5.20
CA PHE A 47 11.91 13.11 -4.01
C PHE A 47 13.43 12.88 -3.99
N SER A 48 14.06 13.38 -2.94
CA SER A 48 15.51 13.31 -2.74
C SER A 48 15.82 13.24 -1.24
N ILE A 49 17.11 13.12 -0.91
CA ILE A 49 17.55 13.03 0.49
C ILE A 49 17.08 14.22 1.34
N SER A 50 16.94 15.42 0.75
CA SER A 50 16.49 16.61 1.46
C SER A 50 15.06 16.47 2.04
N LYS A 51 14.18 15.69 1.39
CA LYS A 51 12.83 15.40 1.96
C LYS A 51 12.90 14.41 3.12
N VAL A 52 13.87 13.51 3.14
CA VAL A 52 14.11 12.55 4.23
C VAL A 52 14.77 13.24 5.43
N GLU A 53 15.66 14.21 5.17
CA GLU A 53 16.36 14.98 6.19
C GLU A 53 15.48 16.06 6.85
N ASP A 54 14.34 16.43 6.25
CA ASP A 54 13.34 17.30 6.89
C ASP A 54 12.42 16.47 7.79
N PRO A 55 12.51 16.61 9.13
CA PRO A 55 11.73 15.78 10.04
C PRO A 55 10.21 15.97 9.91
N ALA A 56 9.76 17.15 9.50
CA ALA A 56 8.33 17.43 9.34
C ALA A 56 7.79 16.74 8.08
N VAL A 57 8.51 16.84 6.96
CA VAL A 57 8.16 16.17 5.70
C VAL A 57 8.26 14.65 5.86
N LEU A 58 9.35 14.14 6.44
CA LEU A 58 9.55 12.71 6.68
C LEU A 58 8.40 12.10 7.52
N ASN A 59 8.02 12.77 8.61
CA ASN A 59 6.92 12.29 9.46
C ASN A 59 5.59 12.23 8.69
N LEU A 60 5.30 13.21 7.82
CA LEU A 60 4.11 13.20 6.98
C LEU A 60 4.18 12.10 5.92
N LEU A 61 5.34 11.90 5.28
CA LEU A 61 5.54 10.79 4.34
C LEU A 61 5.29 9.44 5.02
N ILE A 62 5.84 9.22 6.22
CA ILE A 62 5.60 7.99 7.00
C ILE A 62 4.10 7.81 7.29
N GLN A 63 3.39 8.87 7.71
CA GLN A 63 1.96 8.80 7.97
C GLN A 63 1.14 8.47 6.72
N ILE A 64 1.54 8.95 5.55
CA ILE A 64 0.91 8.66 4.27
C ILE A 64 1.22 7.20 3.87
N LEU A 65 2.50 6.82 3.82
CA LEU A 65 2.95 5.53 3.30
C LEU A 65 2.47 4.34 4.13
N ARG A 66 2.42 4.46 5.46
CA ARG A 66 1.94 3.39 6.36
C ARG A 66 0.48 2.97 6.12
N ARG A 67 -0.25 3.69 5.31
CA ARG A 67 -1.64 3.38 4.92
C ARG A 67 -1.73 2.23 3.92
N TYR A 68 -0.64 1.96 3.21
CA TYR A 68 -0.63 1.12 2.02
C TYR A 68 0.18 -0.16 2.23
N GLU A 69 -0.32 -1.25 1.67
CA GLU A 69 0.44 -2.48 1.57
C GLU A 69 1.33 -2.50 0.31
N LEU A 70 0.96 -1.70 -0.71
CA LEU A 70 1.73 -1.54 -1.94
C LEU A 70 1.51 -0.13 -2.50
N ILE A 71 2.59 0.59 -2.74
CA ILE A 71 2.51 1.91 -3.34
C ILE A 71 3.60 2.10 -4.40
N SER A 72 3.20 2.64 -5.55
CA SER A 72 4.11 3.12 -6.59
C SER A 72 4.47 4.57 -6.33
N ILE A 73 5.76 4.88 -6.36
CA ILE A 73 6.31 6.22 -6.16
C ILE A 73 6.91 6.70 -7.47
N GLN A 74 6.60 7.93 -7.87
CA GLN A 74 7.19 8.63 -9.01
C GLN A 74 8.08 9.78 -8.52
N GLU A 75 8.92 10.28 -9.42
CA GLU A 75 9.88 11.36 -9.18
C GLU A 75 10.95 11.06 -8.11
N VAL A 76 11.43 9.83 -8.02
CA VAL A 76 12.62 9.53 -7.21
C VAL A 76 13.87 10.07 -7.95
N MET A 77 14.37 11.24 -7.49
CA MET A 77 15.38 12.03 -8.20
C MET A 77 16.81 11.73 -7.76
N SER A 78 17.02 10.98 -6.69
CA SER A 78 18.36 10.69 -6.17
C SER A 78 19.19 9.88 -7.17
N LYS A 79 20.44 10.25 -7.37
CA LYS A 79 21.37 9.52 -8.25
C LYS A 79 21.63 8.10 -7.77
N ASP A 80 21.70 7.92 -6.47
CA ASP A 80 21.77 6.64 -5.80
C ASP A 80 20.42 6.33 -5.11
N ASP A 81 20.29 5.17 -4.51
CA ASP A 81 19.05 4.74 -3.88
C ASP A 81 18.95 5.14 -2.40
N THR A 82 19.90 5.92 -1.89
CA THR A 82 20.03 6.24 -0.46
C THR A 82 18.76 6.88 0.10
N ALA A 83 18.17 7.85 -0.62
CA ALA A 83 16.98 8.55 -0.14
C ALA A 83 15.77 7.61 0.04
N ILE A 84 15.49 6.77 -0.97
CA ILE A 84 14.32 5.88 -0.92
C ILE A 84 14.54 4.72 0.06
N ILE A 85 15.78 4.22 0.16
CA ILE A 85 16.14 3.20 1.16
C ILE A 85 16.00 3.77 2.58
N SER A 86 16.50 4.99 2.82
CA SER A 86 16.36 5.65 4.12
C SER A 86 14.88 5.87 4.50
N LEU A 87 14.04 6.30 3.56
CA LEU A 87 12.60 6.44 3.78
C LEU A 87 11.96 5.12 4.22
N VAL A 88 12.29 4.01 3.56
CA VAL A 88 11.77 2.68 3.90
C VAL A 88 12.28 2.20 5.27
N GLN A 89 13.53 2.49 5.63
CA GLN A 89 14.07 2.18 6.95
C GLN A 89 13.34 2.96 8.05
N GLU A 90 13.09 4.26 7.85
CA GLU A 90 12.33 5.09 8.78
C GLU A 90 10.86 4.64 8.88
N LEU A 91 10.24 4.26 7.75
CA LEU A 91 8.89 3.68 7.73
C LEU A 91 8.82 2.39 8.54
N ASN A 92 9.80 1.48 8.40
CA ASN A 92 9.89 0.24 9.16
C ASN A 92 10.09 0.53 10.66
N SER A 93 11.00 1.45 10.99
CA SER A 93 11.27 1.86 12.38
C SER A 93 10.02 2.43 13.05
N ALA A 94 9.28 3.29 12.35
CA ALA A 94 8.10 3.97 12.89
C ALA A 94 6.88 3.05 13.03
N THR A 95 6.77 2.02 12.18
CA THR A 95 5.58 1.16 12.13
C THR A 95 5.76 -0.20 12.79
N GLY A 96 7.00 -0.68 12.92
CA GLY A 96 7.31 -2.05 13.31
C GLY A 96 6.86 -3.09 12.27
N LEU A 97 6.55 -2.64 11.03
CA LEU A 97 6.16 -3.49 9.92
C LEU A 97 7.38 -3.75 9.01
N ASN A 98 7.25 -4.72 8.10
CA ASN A 98 8.33 -5.10 7.19
C ASN A 98 8.01 -4.62 5.76
N TYR A 99 8.43 -3.40 5.45
CA TYR A 99 8.39 -2.86 4.09
C TYR A 99 9.73 -3.09 3.39
N ASN A 100 9.66 -3.38 2.10
CA ASN A 100 10.79 -3.45 1.20
C ASN A 100 10.52 -2.57 -0.03
N VAL A 101 11.52 -2.35 -0.87
CA VAL A 101 11.41 -1.49 -2.06
C VAL A 101 12.02 -2.17 -3.28
N LEU A 102 11.31 -2.09 -4.42
CA LEU A 102 11.79 -2.44 -5.75
C LEU A 102 11.94 -1.15 -6.55
N ILE A 103 13.13 -0.89 -7.09
CA ILE A 103 13.51 0.40 -7.70
C ILE A 103 13.84 0.18 -9.17
N SER A 104 13.38 1.08 -10.05
CA SER A 104 13.72 1.09 -11.48
C SER A 104 15.12 1.62 -11.74
N ASP A 105 15.60 1.50 -12.98
CA ASP A 105 16.72 2.28 -13.47
C ASP A 105 16.39 3.78 -13.52
N HIS A 106 17.41 4.63 -13.77
CA HIS A 106 17.20 6.04 -14.06
C HIS A 106 16.63 6.22 -15.48
N LEU A 107 15.45 6.80 -15.57
CA LEU A 107 14.68 6.99 -16.79
C LEU A 107 14.62 8.46 -17.19
N GLY A 108 14.64 8.74 -18.47
CA GLY A 108 14.56 10.09 -19.03
C GLY A 108 15.66 10.41 -20.01
N ARG A 109 15.34 11.20 -21.06
CA ARG A 109 16.19 11.52 -22.22
C ARG A 109 17.12 12.72 -22.03
N SER A 110 17.12 13.34 -20.86
CA SER A 110 17.92 14.55 -20.58
C SER A 110 18.70 14.39 -19.26
N SER A 111 19.28 15.49 -18.79
CA SER A 111 19.83 15.54 -17.44
C SER A 111 18.78 15.44 -16.34
N TYR A 112 17.52 15.68 -16.66
CA TYR A 112 16.37 15.41 -15.79
C TYR A 112 15.98 13.95 -15.94
N ARG A 113 16.35 13.16 -14.93
CA ARG A 113 16.05 11.74 -14.86
C ARG A 113 15.46 11.41 -13.51
N GLU A 114 14.53 10.47 -13.48
CA GLU A 114 13.90 9.98 -12.27
C GLU A 114 13.87 8.45 -12.24
N LYS A 115 13.55 7.89 -11.10
CA LYS A 115 13.26 6.48 -10.93
C LYS A 115 11.82 6.30 -10.46
N TYR A 116 11.27 5.14 -10.75
CA TYR A 116 10.07 4.62 -10.08
C TYR A 116 10.49 3.72 -8.92
N ALA A 117 9.66 3.66 -7.89
CA ALA A 117 9.85 2.72 -6.80
C ALA A 117 8.52 2.11 -6.37
N TYR A 118 8.50 0.80 -6.16
CA TYR A 118 7.39 0.11 -5.48
C TYR A 118 7.81 -0.16 -4.04
N ILE A 119 7.14 0.49 -3.07
CA ILE A 119 7.29 0.19 -1.64
C ILE A 119 6.16 -0.79 -1.28
N TYR A 120 6.51 -1.93 -0.70
CA TYR A 120 5.56 -3.01 -0.44
C TYR A 120 5.82 -3.71 0.88
N ARG A 121 4.74 -4.26 1.46
CA ARG A 121 4.77 -5.10 2.67
C ARG A 121 5.29 -6.49 2.31
N GLU A 122 6.55 -6.78 2.65
CA GLU A 122 7.23 -8.02 2.29
C GLU A 122 6.63 -9.26 2.97
N ASP A 123 5.98 -9.08 4.11
CA ASP A 123 5.29 -10.17 4.83
C ASP A 123 4.01 -10.68 4.12
N ILE A 124 3.48 -9.92 3.16
CA ILE A 124 2.23 -10.27 2.46
C ILE A 124 2.33 -10.18 0.93
N LEU A 125 3.34 -9.51 0.41
CA LEU A 125 3.56 -9.29 -1.02
C LEU A 125 4.99 -9.65 -1.39
N LYS A 126 5.18 -10.22 -2.59
CA LYS A 126 6.50 -10.53 -3.13
C LYS A 126 6.56 -10.18 -4.60
N PRO A 127 7.48 -9.31 -5.05
CA PRO A 127 7.76 -9.14 -6.47
C PRO A 127 8.39 -10.44 -7.02
N THR A 128 7.91 -10.90 -8.17
CA THR A 128 8.34 -12.16 -8.77
C THR A 128 9.03 -11.97 -10.11
N GLU A 129 8.66 -10.91 -10.83
CA GLU A 129 9.24 -10.54 -12.12
C GLU A 129 9.09 -9.05 -12.33
N TRP A 130 10.06 -8.38 -12.99
CA TRP A 130 9.97 -6.96 -13.35
C TRP A 130 10.84 -6.63 -14.54
N TYR A 131 10.45 -5.57 -15.27
CA TYR A 131 11.17 -5.06 -16.43
C TYR A 131 10.76 -3.62 -16.77
N HIS A 132 11.54 -2.93 -17.60
CA HIS A 132 11.11 -1.72 -18.28
C HIS A 132 10.49 -2.07 -19.63
N TYR A 133 9.38 -1.42 -19.95
CA TYR A 133 8.77 -1.58 -21.27
C TYR A 133 9.70 -0.96 -22.34
N ASP A 134 10.09 -1.73 -23.32
CA ASP A 134 10.91 -1.28 -24.44
C ASP A 134 10.00 -0.84 -25.59
N ASP A 135 9.91 0.46 -25.84
CA ASP A 135 9.05 1.07 -26.86
C ASP A 135 9.82 1.47 -28.13
N GLY A 136 11.10 1.10 -28.21
CA GLY A 136 11.89 1.26 -29.42
C GLY A 136 13.23 1.98 -29.22
N CYS A 137 13.59 2.78 -30.17
CA CYS A 137 14.94 3.38 -30.26
C CYS A 137 14.84 4.90 -30.20
N GLU A 138 15.38 5.53 -29.14
CA GLU A 138 15.42 6.99 -28.99
C GLU A 138 16.06 7.69 -30.20
N ASN A 139 17.22 7.21 -30.66
CA ASN A 139 17.97 7.81 -31.76
C ASN A 139 17.29 7.62 -33.11
N CYS A 140 16.36 6.65 -33.23
CA CYS A 140 15.62 6.36 -34.47
C CYS A 140 14.29 7.13 -34.52
N GLY A 141 13.86 7.76 -33.42
CA GLY A 141 12.59 8.49 -33.32
C GLY A 141 11.37 7.59 -33.22
N THR A 142 11.55 6.30 -32.90
CA THR A 142 10.44 5.33 -32.70
C THR A 142 10.00 5.23 -31.25
N ASP A 143 10.87 5.62 -30.32
CA ASP A 143 10.65 5.68 -28.89
C ASP A 143 9.51 6.65 -28.53
N VAL A 144 8.56 6.20 -27.75
CA VAL A 144 7.32 6.91 -27.40
C VAL A 144 7.42 7.60 -26.05
N PHE A 145 7.84 6.85 -25.01
CA PHE A 145 7.90 7.36 -23.64
C PHE A 145 9.17 8.17 -23.39
N ILE A 146 9.04 9.27 -22.67
CA ILE A 146 10.22 10.00 -22.15
C ILE A 146 10.86 9.21 -21.00
N ARG A 147 10.04 8.44 -20.29
CA ARG A 147 10.42 7.55 -19.20
C ARG A 147 9.63 6.27 -19.35
N GLU A 148 10.32 5.20 -19.64
CA GLU A 148 9.71 3.90 -19.94
C GLU A 148 8.93 3.38 -18.74
N PRO A 149 7.70 2.86 -18.94
CA PRO A 149 6.93 2.24 -17.87
C PRO A 149 7.68 1.12 -17.16
N PHE A 150 7.64 1.12 -15.82
CA PHE A 150 8.24 0.09 -14.99
C PHE A 150 7.18 -0.93 -14.59
N VAL A 151 7.28 -2.13 -15.15
CA VAL A 151 6.33 -3.23 -14.93
C VAL A 151 6.88 -4.18 -13.87
N ALA A 152 6.05 -4.54 -12.88
CA ALA A 152 6.40 -5.51 -11.86
C ALA A 152 5.22 -6.42 -11.54
N ARG A 153 5.46 -7.74 -11.52
CA ARG A 153 4.52 -8.78 -11.12
C ARG A 153 4.67 -9.06 -9.63
N PHE A 154 3.55 -9.12 -8.91
CA PHE A 154 3.49 -9.41 -7.48
C PHE A 154 2.67 -10.65 -7.20
N SER A 155 3.15 -11.50 -6.30
CA SER A 155 2.33 -12.50 -5.62
C SER A 155 1.84 -11.97 -4.28
N SER A 156 0.58 -12.29 -3.91
CA SER A 156 -0.04 -11.88 -2.65
C SER A 156 -0.46 -13.06 -1.80
N LEU A 157 -0.06 -13.07 -0.55
CA LEU A 157 -0.54 -14.01 0.44
C LEU A 157 -1.90 -13.59 1.01
N LYS A 158 -2.18 -12.28 1.02
CA LYS A 158 -3.30 -11.68 1.73
C LYS A 158 -4.58 -11.57 0.89
N SER A 159 -4.49 -11.09 -0.35
CA SER A 159 -5.67 -10.76 -1.16
C SER A 159 -6.29 -11.96 -1.87
N GLU A 160 -7.56 -11.82 -2.29
CA GLU A 160 -8.21 -12.76 -3.24
C GLU A 160 -7.44 -12.82 -4.57
N LEU A 161 -6.85 -11.71 -4.97
CA LEU A 161 -6.01 -11.59 -6.14
C LEU A 161 -4.59 -12.04 -5.78
N LYS A 162 -4.29 -13.32 -6.02
CA LYS A 162 -3.02 -13.94 -5.61
C LYS A 162 -1.84 -13.53 -6.48
N ASP A 163 -2.09 -13.10 -7.69
CA ASP A 163 -1.08 -12.82 -8.71
C ASP A 163 -1.58 -11.70 -9.61
N PHE A 164 -0.79 -10.63 -9.73
CA PHE A 164 -1.13 -9.45 -10.51
C PHE A 164 0.12 -8.64 -10.85
N ALA A 165 0.02 -7.77 -11.84
CA ALA A 165 1.11 -6.86 -12.20
C ALA A 165 0.71 -5.41 -12.03
N LEU A 166 1.71 -4.56 -11.77
CA LEU A 166 1.62 -3.11 -11.81
C LEU A 166 2.53 -2.59 -12.92
N ALA A 167 2.06 -1.57 -13.65
CA ALA A 167 2.87 -0.80 -14.58
C ALA A 167 2.87 0.67 -14.12
N SER A 168 3.98 1.12 -13.54
CA SER A 168 4.17 2.50 -13.08
C SER A 168 4.56 3.40 -14.23
N ILE A 169 3.97 4.60 -14.27
CA ILE A 169 4.26 5.63 -15.27
C ILE A 169 4.23 7.03 -14.65
N HIS A 170 5.09 7.91 -15.15
CA HIS A 170 4.97 9.35 -15.05
C HIS A 170 5.15 9.93 -16.46
N THR A 171 4.05 10.28 -17.11
CA THR A 171 4.09 10.81 -18.48
C THR A 171 4.68 12.21 -18.49
N SER A 172 5.30 12.57 -19.61
CA SER A 172 5.72 13.95 -19.83
C SER A 172 4.50 14.83 -20.16
N PRO A 173 4.30 15.97 -19.46
CA PRO A 173 3.18 16.87 -19.74
C PRO A 173 3.01 17.23 -21.22
N ASP A 174 4.11 17.50 -21.91
CA ASP A 174 4.10 17.88 -23.34
C ASP A 174 3.73 16.72 -24.29
N TYR A 175 3.91 15.48 -23.83
CA TYR A 175 3.64 14.27 -24.59
C TYR A 175 2.49 13.42 -24.01
N ALA A 176 1.79 13.92 -22.99
CA ALA A 176 0.79 13.17 -22.23
C ALA A 176 -0.24 12.45 -23.10
N VAL A 177 -0.76 13.10 -24.16
CA VAL A 177 -1.75 12.47 -25.06
C VAL A 177 -1.17 11.23 -25.75
N ARG A 178 0.06 11.32 -26.26
CA ARG A 178 0.74 10.22 -26.95
C ARG A 178 1.14 9.10 -25.99
N GLU A 179 1.71 9.46 -24.85
CA GLU A 179 2.17 8.50 -23.86
C GLU A 179 0.98 7.76 -23.20
N VAL A 180 -0.12 8.46 -22.88
CA VAL A 180 -1.33 7.83 -22.32
C VAL A 180 -1.99 6.90 -23.36
N ASP A 181 -1.96 7.23 -24.66
CA ASP A 181 -2.42 6.31 -25.72
C ASP A 181 -1.55 5.05 -25.76
N ALA A 182 -0.22 5.21 -25.70
CA ALA A 182 0.76 4.12 -25.77
C ALA A 182 0.73 3.19 -24.54
N LEU A 183 0.15 3.60 -23.40
CA LEU A 183 -0.08 2.69 -22.27
C LEU A 183 -0.98 1.50 -22.61
N TYR A 184 -1.75 1.60 -23.69
CA TYR A 184 -2.45 0.45 -24.27
C TYR A 184 -1.47 -0.64 -24.73
N ASP A 185 -0.39 -0.25 -25.41
CA ASP A 185 0.63 -1.17 -25.90
C ASP A 185 1.41 -1.80 -24.71
N VAL A 186 1.66 -1.03 -23.66
CA VAL A 186 2.26 -1.54 -22.40
C VAL A 186 1.38 -2.62 -21.75
N TRP A 187 0.06 -2.41 -21.73
CA TRP A 187 -0.89 -3.39 -21.19
C TRP A 187 -0.89 -4.67 -22.02
N GLU A 188 -0.91 -4.57 -23.34
CA GLU A 188 -0.87 -5.73 -24.24
C GLU A 188 0.46 -6.49 -24.12
N ASP A 189 1.61 -5.78 -24.05
CA ASP A 189 2.92 -6.39 -23.83
C ASP A 189 2.97 -7.13 -22.48
N ALA A 190 2.52 -6.47 -21.40
CA ALA A 190 2.54 -7.07 -20.07
C ALA A 190 1.68 -8.33 -20.00
N LYS A 191 0.51 -8.35 -20.65
CA LYS A 191 -0.33 -9.56 -20.75
C LYS A 191 0.41 -10.70 -21.42
N GLN A 192 1.05 -10.42 -22.56
CA GLN A 192 1.76 -11.44 -23.33
C GLN A 192 3.02 -11.93 -22.64
N ARG A 193 3.81 -11.00 -22.10
CA ARG A 193 5.10 -11.31 -21.48
C ARG A 193 4.95 -12.03 -20.15
N LEU A 194 4.03 -11.58 -19.31
CA LEU A 194 3.79 -12.15 -17.98
C LEU A 194 2.78 -13.31 -17.99
N LEU A 195 2.11 -13.58 -19.13
CA LEU A 195 1.00 -14.53 -19.24
C LEU A 195 -0.08 -14.26 -18.17
N LEU A 196 -0.45 -12.98 -18.00
CA LEU A 196 -1.29 -12.49 -16.93
C LEU A 196 -2.27 -11.43 -17.43
N GLU A 197 -3.55 -11.56 -17.11
CA GLU A 197 -4.59 -10.59 -17.50
C GLU A 197 -4.80 -9.48 -16.44
N ASP A 198 -4.48 -9.77 -15.18
CA ASP A 198 -4.78 -8.92 -14.03
C ASP A 198 -3.65 -7.89 -13.81
N ILE A 199 -3.79 -6.73 -14.46
CA ILE A 199 -2.77 -5.68 -14.52
C ILE A 199 -3.39 -4.34 -14.11
N LEU A 200 -2.70 -3.60 -13.23
CA LEU A 200 -3.01 -2.22 -12.86
C LEU A 200 -1.94 -1.30 -13.45
N ILE A 201 -2.34 -0.40 -14.35
CA ILE A 201 -1.51 0.71 -14.80
C ILE A 201 -1.80 1.89 -13.87
N LEU A 202 -0.75 2.46 -13.27
CA LEU A 202 -0.90 3.49 -12.24
C LEU A 202 0.22 4.53 -12.33
N GLY A 203 -0.07 5.75 -11.92
CA GLY A 203 0.92 6.82 -11.93
C GLY A 203 0.33 8.20 -12.20
N ASP A 204 1.24 9.15 -12.36
CA ASP A 204 0.93 10.47 -12.88
C ASP A 204 0.89 10.42 -14.41
N TYR A 205 -0.32 10.40 -14.94
CA TYR A 205 -0.55 10.38 -16.40
C TYR A 205 -0.58 11.78 -17.00
N ASN A 206 -0.52 12.85 -16.20
CA ASN A 206 -0.82 14.20 -16.66
C ASN A 206 -2.14 14.26 -17.45
N ALA A 207 -3.06 13.32 -17.18
CA ALA A 207 -4.25 13.04 -18.00
C ALA A 207 -5.43 13.92 -17.65
N GLY A 208 -5.24 15.24 -17.75
CA GLY A 208 -6.30 16.20 -17.47
C GLY A 208 -5.95 17.64 -17.81
N CYS A 209 -6.91 18.53 -17.60
CA CYS A 209 -6.79 19.98 -17.75
C CYS A 209 -6.20 20.40 -19.13
N SER A 210 -5.06 21.11 -19.11
CA SER A 210 -4.43 21.60 -20.35
C SER A 210 -3.65 20.53 -21.10
N TYR A 211 -3.17 19.48 -20.44
CA TYR A 211 -2.32 18.45 -21.04
C TYR A 211 -3.14 17.45 -21.87
N VAL A 212 -4.24 16.93 -21.32
CA VAL A 212 -5.18 16.07 -22.06
C VAL A 212 -6.58 16.71 -22.02
N LYS A 213 -6.92 17.44 -23.08
CA LYS A 213 -8.21 18.12 -23.23
C LYS A 213 -9.30 17.11 -23.65
N SER A 214 -10.56 17.50 -23.46
CA SER A 214 -11.72 16.67 -23.85
C SER A 214 -11.69 16.22 -25.33
N THR A 215 -11.13 17.03 -26.22
CA THR A 215 -10.96 16.73 -27.64
C THR A 215 -9.90 15.66 -27.96
N HIS A 216 -9.02 15.36 -27.02
CA HIS A 216 -7.97 14.35 -27.18
C HIS A 216 -8.45 12.93 -26.81
N TRP A 217 -9.42 12.81 -25.91
CA TRP A 217 -9.88 11.51 -25.41
C TRP A 217 -10.34 10.54 -26.50
N PRO A 218 -11.03 10.97 -27.58
CA PRO A 218 -11.47 10.04 -28.64
C PRO A 218 -10.34 9.29 -29.35
N GLN A 219 -9.10 9.79 -29.31
CA GLN A 219 -7.96 9.15 -29.97
C GLN A 219 -7.10 8.29 -29.01
N ILE A 220 -7.39 8.28 -27.72
CA ILE A 220 -6.64 7.53 -26.71
C ILE A 220 -7.22 6.12 -26.56
N ARG A 221 -6.53 5.10 -27.12
CA ARG A 221 -6.97 3.69 -27.13
C ARG A 221 -7.19 3.15 -25.73
N LEU A 222 -6.33 3.49 -24.78
CA LEU A 222 -6.43 3.08 -23.36
C LEU A 222 -7.79 3.47 -22.75
N ARG A 223 -8.42 4.56 -23.22
CA ARG A 223 -9.71 5.04 -22.71
C ARG A 223 -10.88 4.20 -23.16
N HIS A 224 -10.78 3.62 -24.35
CA HIS A 224 -11.88 2.97 -25.04
C HIS A 224 -11.80 1.44 -25.03
N GLU A 225 -10.69 0.88 -24.54
CA GLU A 225 -10.54 -0.57 -24.45
C GLU A 225 -11.51 -1.17 -23.44
N ALA A 226 -12.38 -2.06 -23.91
CA ALA A 226 -13.43 -2.69 -23.09
C ALA A 226 -12.87 -3.58 -21.96
N GLY A 227 -11.63 -4.06 -22.13
CA GLY A 227 -10.89 -4.84 -21.14
C GLY A 227 -10.38 -4.02 -19.95
N LEU A 228 -10.43 -2.69 -20.03
CA LEU A 228 -9.86 -1.76 -19.07
C LEU A 228 -10.92 -0.94 -18.33
N GLN A 229 -10.70 -0.67 -17.07
CA GLN A 229 -11.55 0.19 -16.24
C GLN A 229 -10.73 1.27 -15.56
N TRP A 230 -11.15 2.53 -15.77
CA TRP A 230 -10.58 3.70 -15.09
C TRP A 230 -11.28 3.89 -13.74
N PHE A 231 -10.51 3.83 -12.66
CA PHE A 231 -11.03 3.94 -11.30
C PHE A 231 -10.95 5.36 -10.72
N ILE A 232 -10.05 6.21 -11.23
CA ILE A 232 -10.00 7.63 -10.88
C ILE A 232 -10.72 8.41 -12.00
N GLY A 233 -11.79 9.09 -11.64
CA GLY A 233 -12.65 9.82 -12.57
C GLY A 233 -12.06 11.15 -13.04
N ASP A 234 -12.66 11.74 -14.08
CA ASP A 234 -12.19 13.01 -14.65
C ASP A 234 -12.52 14.23 -13.75
N SER A 235 -13.35 14.07 -12.74
CA SER A 235 -13.68 15.10 -11.73
C SER A 235 -12.89 14.97 -10.44
N GLU A 236 -12.04 13.95 -10.30
CA GLU A 236 -11.22 13.76 -9.11
C GLU A 236 -10.06 14.75 -9.13
N ASP A 237 -9.88 15.48 -8.03
CA ASP A 237 -8.72 16.38 -7.89
C ASP A 237 -7.57 15.62 -7.24
N THR A 238 -6.48 15.45 -7.97
CA THR A 238 -5.27 14.76 -7.51
C THR A 238 -4.14 15.72 -7.20
N THR A 239 -4.39 17.05 -7.22
CA THR A 239 -3.35 18.09 -7.09
C THR A 239 -3.40 18.82 -5.75
N VAL A 240 -2.23 19.05 -5.14
CA VAL A 240 -2.07 19.95 -3.99
C VAL A 240 -1.88 21.36 -4.52
N SER A 241 -2.97 22.03 -4.83
CA SER A 241 -2.98 23.36 -5.41
C SER A 241 -4.18 24.17 -4.89
N THR A 242 -4.01 25.49 -4.82
CA THR A 242 -5.11 26.43 -4.53
C THR A 242 -5.84 26.89 -5.78
N ASN A 243 -5.24 26.65 -6.97
CA ASN A 243 -5.71 27.19 -8.24
C ASN A 243 -5.96 26.12 -9.32
N THR A 244 -5.45 24.92 -9.11
CA THR A 244 -5.53 23.81 -10.07
C THR A 244 -6.24 22.66 -9.41
N HIS A 245 -7.24 22.09 -10.11
CA HIS A 245 -8.01 20.93 -9.67
C HIS A 245 -8.06 19.96 -10.84
N CYS A 246 -7.04 19.13 -10.97
CA CYS A 246 -6.84 18.29 -12.15
C CYS A 246 -6.67 16.83 -11.79
N PRO A 247 -7.28 15.92 -12.56
CA PRO A 247 -7.15 14.49 -12.37
C PRO A 247 -5.92 13.96 -13.13
N TYR A 248 -4.71 14.36 -12.71
CA TYR A 248 -3.48 13.95 -13.38
C TYR A 248 -3.15 12.49 -13.10
N ASP A 249 -3.32 12.05 -11.84
CA ASP A 249 -2.99 10.70 -11.40
C ASP A 249 -4.14 9.74 -11.66
N ARG A 250 -3.81 8.55 -12.18
CA ARG A 250 -4.82 7.57 -12.63
C ARG A 250 -4.52 6.16 -12.14
N LEU A 251 -5.60 5.39 -12.01
CA LEU A 251 -5.60 3.94 -11.77
C LEU A 251 -6.45 3.29 -12.84
N VAL A 252 -5.82 2.48 -13.72
CA VAL A 252 -6.50 1.79 -14.83
C VAL A 252 -6.27 0.29 -14.67
N VAL A 253 -7.33 -0.47 -14.45
CA VAL A 253 -7.29 -1.90 -14.17
C VAL A 253 -7.72 -2.72 -15.36
N GLY A 254 -6.86 -3.63 -15.81
CA GLY A 254 -7.16 -4.71 -16.74
C GLY A 254 -7.42 -6.02 -15.99
N GLY A 255 -8.04 -6.98 -16.67
CA GLY A 255 -8.37 -8.28 -16.09
C GLY A 255 -9.69 -8.30 -15.29
N ALA A 256 -10.53 -9.29 -15.58
CA ALA A 256 -11.84 -9.39 -14.93
C ALA A 256 -11.72 -9.71 -13.43
N LYS A 257 -10.74 -10.52 -13.05
CA LYS A 257 -10.54 -10.90 -11.65
C LYS A 257 -10.08 -9.71 -10.83
N PHE A 258 -9.11 -8.94 -11.31
CA PHE A 258 -8.65 -7.73 -10.62
C PHE A 258 -9.82 -6.75 -10.44
N ARG A 259 -10.52 -6.38 -11.54
CA ARG A 259 -11.67 -5.46 -11.47
C ARG A 259 -12.71 -5.88 -10.45
N ASN A 260 -13.03 -7.18 -10.41
CA ASN A 260 -14.02 -7.73 -9.49
C ASN A 260 -13.53 -7.75 -8.02
N THR A 261 -12.23 -7.76 -7.75
CA THR A 261 -11.69 -7.70 -6.39
C THR A 261 -11.61 -6.29 -5.83
N VAL A 262 -11.62 -5.25 -6.68
CA VAL A 262 -11.66 -3.86 -6.21
C VAL A 262 -12.95 -3.61 -5.45
N ILE A 263 -12.83 -3.04 -4.25
CA ILE A 263 -13.97 -2.70 -3.40
C ILE A 263 -14.61 -1.42 -3.95
N PRO A 264 -15.90 -1.45 -4.30
CA PRO A 264 -16.58 -0.28 -4.86
C PRO A 264 -16.52 0.94 -3.94
N GLY A 265 -16.21 2.11 -4.51
CA GLY A 265 -16.15 3.39 -3.79
C GLY A 265 -14.88 3.62 -2.99
N THR A 266 -13.88 2.73 -3.06
CA THR A 266 -12.60 2.93 -2.37
C THR A 266 -11.56 3.66 -3.22
N ALA A 267 -11.73 3.64 -4.55
CA ALA A 267 -10.82 4.34 -5.46
C ALA A 267 -11.04 5.86 -5.39
N LYS A 268 -9.99 6.60 -5.03
CA LYS A 268 -10.02 8.05 -4.82
C LYS A 268 -8.63 8.65 -4.66
N ALA A 269 -8.54 9.97 -4.73
CA ALA A 269 -7.39 10.70 -4.20
C ALA A 269 -7.44 10.76 -2.67
N PHE A 270 -6.31 10.51 -2.01
CA PHE A 270 -6.19 10.70 -0.57
C PHE A 270 -5.71 12.11 -0.26
N ASN A 271 -6.66 13.01 -0.02
CA ASN A 271 -6.36 14.39 0.37
C ASN A 271 -5.78 14.43 1.79
N TYR A 272 -4.46 14.23 1.91
CA TYR A 272 -3.74 14.27 3.18
C TYR A 272 -3.69 15.68 3.79
N HIS A 273 -3.82 16.74 2.97
CA HIS A 273 -3.92 18.12 3.46
C HIS A 273 -5.10 18.26 4.40
N VAL A 274 -6.29 17.83 3.96
CA VAL A 274 -7.51 17.85 4.78
C VAL A 274 -7.46 16.79 5.88
N ALA A 275 -7.04 15.57 5.54
CA ALA A 275 -7.07 14.44 6.48
C ALA A 275 -6.20 14.66 7.73
N TYR A 276 -5.10 15.38 7.58
CA TYR A 276 -4.18 15.67 8.67
C TYR A 276 -4.25 17.12 9.18
N GLY A 277 -5.17 17.93 8.63
CA GLY A 277 -5.35 19.33 9.05
C GLY A 277 -4.10 20.19 8.83
N LEU A 278 -3.39 19.97 7.72
CA LEU A 278 -2.15 20.68 7.40
C LEU A 278 -2.43 22.10 6.90
N THR A 279 -1.41 22.98 6.97
CA THR A 279 -1.40 24.18 6.12
C THR A 279 -1.08 23.82 4.68
N TYR A 280 -1.40 24.71 3.75
CA TYR A 280 -1.07 24.51 2.34
C TYR A 280 0.45 24.30 2.12
N GLU A 281 1.27 25.12 2.80
CA GLU A 281 2.72 25.07 2.71
C GLU A 281 3.27 23.71 3.19
N MET A 282 2.73 23.18 4.29
CA MET A 282 3.11 21.85 4.79
C MET A 282 2.70 20.75 3.82
N ALA A 283 1.48 20.83 3.29
CA ALA A 283 1.03 19.84 2.30
C ALA A 283 1.89 19.89 1.03
N LYS A 284 2.16 21.10 0.52
CA LYS A 284 3.00 21.33 -0.67
C LYS A 284 4.47 20.94 -0.47
N ALA A 285 5.01 21.03 0.75
CA ALA A 285 6.35 20.55 1.08
C ALA A 285 6.47 19.02 0.93
N VAL A 286 5.39 18.28 1.12
CA VAL A 286 5.35 16.84 0.86
C VAL A 286 5.29 16.56 -0.65
N SER A 287 4.30 17.12 -1.35
CA SER A 287 4.13 16.99 -2.81
C SER A 287 3.10 17.98 -3.33
N ASP A 288 3.11 18.23 -4.65
CA ASP A 288 2.02 18.89 -5.39
C ASP A 288 0.95 17.92 -5.89
N HIS A 289 1.08 16.65 -5.57
CA HIS A 289 0.08 15.61 -5.84
C HIS A 289 -0.50 15.02 -4.56
N TYR A 290 -1.73 14.51 -4.65
CA TYR A 290 -2.28 13.56 -3.68
C TYR A 290 -2.06 12.14 -4.15
N PRO A 291 -1.77 11.17 -3.24
CA PRO A 291 -1.81 9.76 -3.61
C PRO A 291 -3.20 9.38 -4.14
N VAL A 292 -3.24 8.60 -5.22
CA VAL A 292 -4.47 7.92 -5.65
C VAL A 292 -4.44 6.49 -5.14
N GLU A 293 -5.55 6.04 -4.54
CA GLU A 293 -5.62 4.75 -3.83
C GLU A 293 -6.84 3.94 -4.26
N LEU A 294 -6.75 2.62 -4.14
CA LEU A 294 -7.87 1.68 -4.20
C LEU A 294 -7.66 0.54 -3.20
N GLU A 295 -8.75 -0.15 -2.84
CA GLU A 295 -8.70 -1.32 -1.97
C GLU A 295 -9.20 -2.55 -2.71
N ILE A 296 -8.49 -3.67 -2.54
CA ILE A 296 -8.92 -4.98 -3.02
C ILE A 296 -9.24 -5.91 -1.86
N ARG A 297 -10.17 -6.84 -2.11
CA ARG A 297 -10.64 -7.77 -1.06
C ARG A 297 -9.54 -8.74 -0.63
N ASP A 298 -9.48 -8.97 0.67
CA ASP A 298 -8.68 -10.03 1.25
C ASP A 298 -9.26 -11.41 0.94
N ASP A 299 -8.40 -12.40 0.88
CA ASP A 299 -8.78 -13.80 0.87
C ASP A 299 -9.47 -14.15 2.21
N ALA A 300 -10.66 -14.70 2.15
CA ALA A 300 -11.43 -15.07 3.34
C ALA A 300 -10.67 -16.04 4.26
N SER A 301 -9.81 -16.90 3.68
CA SER A 301 -8.96 -17.82 4.45
C SER A 301 -7.85 -17.12 5.23
N TYR A 302 -7.37 -15.96 4.72
CA TYR A 302 -6.35 -15.16 5.40
C TYR A 302 -6.89 -14.49 6.67
N SER A 303 -8.13 -13.99 6.65
CA SER A 303 -8.78 -13.38 7.82
C SER A 303 -9.00 -14.40 8.96
N GLY A 304 -9.21 -15.67 8.63
CA GLY A 304 -9.36 -16.75 9.61
C GLY A 304 -8.09 -17.08 10.39
N GLN A 305 -6.93 -16.84 9.83
CA GLN A 305 -5.65 -17.10 10.52
C GLN A 305 -5.33 -16.08 11.63
N ARG A 306 -5.89 -14.86 11.57
CA ARG A 306 -5.71 -13.85 12.62
C ARG A 306 -6.63 -14.04 13.82
N PHE A 307 -7.71 -14.82 13.74
CA PHE A 307 -8.70 -15.03 14.79
C PHE A 307 -8.68 -16.41 15.43
N ALA A 308 -7.71 -17.27 15.13
CA ALA A 308 -7.47 -18.48 15.91
C ALA A 308 -6.77 -18.16 17.24
N ILE A 309 -7.10 -17.03 17.88
CA ILE A 309 -6.89 -16.84 19.30
C ILE A 309 -8.05 -17.57 19.99
N SER A 310 -7.80 -18.85 20.28
CA SER A 310 -8.42 -19.70 21.27
C SER A 310 -9.66 -19.14 22.00
N SER A 311 -10.85 -19.52 21.56
CA SER A 311 -12.06 -19.49 22.37
C SER A 311 -12.14 -20.71 23.31
N ASN A 312 -11.03 -21.07 23.95
CA ASN A 312 -11.02 -21.96 25.11
C ASN A 312 -10.92 -21.13 26.39
N ILE A 313 -11.97 -20.32 26.65
CA ILE A 313 -12.18 -19.81 28.01
C ILE A 313 -12.96 -20.91 28.76
N GLY A 314 -12.21 -21.82 29.38
CA GLY A 314 -12.68 -22.61 30.48
C GLY A 314 -13.04 -21.67 31.63
N ILE A 315 -14.33 -21.60 31.97
CA ILE A 315 -14.81 -20.88 33.17
C ILE A 315 -14.35 -21.67 34.38
N ASN A 316 -13.18 -21.30 34.93
CA ASN A 316 -12.87 -21.55 36.33
C ASN A 316 -11.67 -20.65 36.78
N GLY A 317 -12.01 -19.65 37.53
CA GLY A 317 -11.27 -19.09 38.67
C GLY A 317 -9.85 -18.54 38.48
N GLY A 318 -9.68 -17.21 38.58
CA GLY A 318 -8.43 -16.57 39.00
C GLY A 318 -7.82 -15.62 37.95
N LEU A 319 -8.04 -14.29 38.10
CA LEU A 319 -7.27 -13.28 37.41
C LEU A 319 -5.80 -13.34 37.84
N SER A 320 -4.91 -13.74 36.94
CA SER A 320 -3.49 -13.40 36.99
C SER A 320 -3.14 -12.56 35.77
N LEU A 321 -2.84 -11.29 35.97
CA LEU A 321 -2.33 -10.35 34.99
C LEU A 321 -0.83 -10.60 34.78
N ASN A 322 -0.47 -11.55 33.93
CA ASN A 322 0.83 -11.64 33.31
C ASN A 322 0.60 -11.99 31.82
N GLY A 323 0.24 -10.96 31.04
CA GLY A 323 0.09 -11.07 29.61
C GLY A 323 1.45 -11.18 28.93
N VAL A 324 1.92 -12.39 28.68
CA VAL A 324 2.94 -12.66 27.67
C VAL A 324 2.20 -12.77 26.35
N CYS A 325 2.39 -11.79 25.46
CA CYS A 325 2.00 -11.93 24.07
C CYS A 325 2.90 -12.98 23.43
N ASP A 326 2.39 -14.19 23.27
CA ASP A 326 3.03 -15.27 22.56
C ASP A 326 2.94 -14.97 21.05
N CYS A 327 4.04 -14.43 20.49
CA CYS A 327 4.21 -14.29 19.05
C CYS A 327 4.48 -15.69 18.50
N ALA A 328 3.42 -16.43 18.18
CA ALA A 328 3.51 -17.78 17.63
C ALA A 328 4.30 -17.77 16.31
N GLY A 329 5.53 -18.29 16.36
CA GLY A 329 6.38 -18.54 15.20
C GLY A 329 7.80 -17.99 15.28
N VAL A 330 8.12 -17.09 16.18
CA VAL A 330 9.50 -16.61 16.36
C VAL A 330 10.20 -17.51 17.38
N ASN A 331 11.19 -18.29 16.91
CA ASN A 331 12.07 -19.02 17.82
C ASN A 331 12.97 -18.03 18.55
N LEU A 332 12.58 -17.61 19.75
CA LEU A 332 13.32 -16.65 20.58
C LEU A 332 14.72 -17.14 21.01
N ALA A 333 15.01 -18.42 20.82
CA ALA A 333 16.32 -19.01 21.03
C ALA A 333 17.17 -19.08 19.74
N SER A 334 16.73 -18.45 18.65
CA SER A 334 17.41 -18.39 17.34
C SER A 334 17.79 -16.96 16.98
N CYS A 335 18.93 -16.80 16.29
CA CYS A 335 19.39 -15.53 15.74
C CYS A 335 18.88 -15.23 14.33
N VAL A 336 18.20 -16.15 13.67
CA VAL A 336 17.65 -15.91 12.33
C VAL A 336 16.66 -14.75 12.37
N GLY A 337 16.96 -13.68 11.60
CA GLY A 337 16.18 -12.44 11.59
C GLY A 337 16.33 -11.54 12.82
N ARG A 338 17.28 -11.82 13.73
CA ARG A 338 17.51 -11.06 14.96
C ARG A 338 18.94 -10.55 15.14
N CYS A 339 19.76 -10.57 14.10
CA CYS A 339 21.15 -10.10 14.18
C CYS A 339 21.24 -8.66 14.72
N GLY A 340 22.08 -8.45 15.75
CA GLY A 340 22.18 -7.18 16.46
C GLY A 340 21.23 -7.03 17.65
N ALA A 341 20.24 -7.91 17.82
CA ALA A 341 19.27 -7.81 18.92
C ALA A 341 19.86 -8.24 20.27
N SER A 342 19.58 -7.46 21.32
CA SER A 342 19.90 -7.76 22.72
C SER A 342 18.79 -7.28 23.64
N GLY A 343 18.65 -7.89 24.80
CA GLY A 343 17.71 -7.41 25.82
C GLY A 343 17.31 -8.50 26.83
N LYS A 344 16.88 -8.08 28.01
CA LYS A 344 16.44 -8.96 29.08
C LYS A 344 15.18 -9.77 28.77
N THR A 345 14.50 -9.46 27.69
CA THR A 345 13.27 -10.14 27.25
C THR A 345 13.52 -11.36 26.37
N PHE A 346 14.77 -11.58 25.96
CA PHE A 346 15.14 -12.73 25.13
C PHE A 346 15.88 -13.78 25.94
N PRO A 347 15.67 -15.08 25.66
CA PRO A 347 16.38 -16.15 26.35
C PRO A 347 17.89 -16.19 26.04
N CYS A 348 18.32 -15.55 24.96
CA CYS A 348 19.70 -15.39 24.52
C CYS A 348 19.84 -14.17 23.59
N ASN A 349 21.06 -13.67 23.39
CA ASN A 349 21.33 -12.48 22.61
C ASN A 349 21.93 -12.80 21.24
N CYS A 350 21.72 -11.90 20.26
CA CYS A 350 22.12 -12.05 18.87
C CYS A 350 22.97 -10.86 18.39
N ASN A 351 23.80 -10.27 19.25
CA ASN A 351 24.71 -9.17 18.92
C ASN A 351 26.18 -9.55 19.10
N ALA A 352 27.10 -8.76 18.57
CA ALA A 352 28.54 -9.04 18.61
C ALA A 352 29.13 -9.12 20.04
N SER A 353 28.47 -8.58 21.05
CA SER A 353 28.93 -8.60 22.45
C SER A 353 28.47 -9.82 23.21
N CYS A 354 27.56 -10.62 22.70
CA CYS A 354 26.97 -11.75 23.43
C CYS A 354 28.00 -12.80 23.82
N SER A 355 29.04 -13.00 23.00
CA SER A 355 30.14 -13.94 23.31
C SER A 355 30.94 -13.52 24.54
N SER A 356 31.03 -12.23 24.82
CA SER A 356 31.73 -11.69 26.01
C SER A 356 30.95 -11.91 27.31
N TYR A 357 29.62 -12.09 27.20
CA TYR A 357 28.73 -12.32 28.32
C TYR A 357 28.24 -13.78 28.45
N ASN A 358 28.67 -14.65 27.49
CA ASN A 358 28.31 -16.06 27.42
C ASN A 358 26.78 -16.29 27.32
N ASP A 359 26.06 -15.39 26.64
CA ASP A 359 24.61 -15.39 26.50
C ASP A 359 24.14 -15.37 25.03
N CYS A 360 25.01 -15.80 24.10
CA CYS A 360 24.65 -15.95 22.68
C CYS A 360 23.59 -17.04 22.49
N CYS A 361 22.68 -16.83 21.54
CA CYS A 361 21.89 -17.92 20.99
C CYS A 361 22.83 -18.94 20.28
N SER A 362 22.47 -20.21 20.31
CA SER A 362 23.29 -21.31 19.78
C SER A 362 23.63 -21.18 18.29
N ASP A 363 22.81 -20.48 17.53
CA ASP A 363 22.95 -20.24 16.09
C ASP A 363 23.47 -18.82 15.74
N TYR A 364 23.99 -18.05 16.73
CA TYR A 364 24.47 -16.69 16.48
C TYR A 364 25.51 -16.62 15.35
N ARG A 365 26.53 -17.47 15.37
CA ARG A 365 27.57 -17.46 14.33
C ARG A 365 27.03 -17.85 12.95
N PRO A 366 26.27 -18.94 12.78
CA PRO A 366 25.71 -19.27 11.46
C PRO A 366 24.75 -18.21 10.92
N ALA A 367 24.01 -17.51 11.79
CA ALA A 367 22.96 -16.58 11.38
C ALA A 367 23.44 -15.13 11.17
N CYS A 368 24.48 -14.68 11.92
CA CYS A 368 24.84 -13.27 12.00
C CYS A 368 26.31 -12.95 11.65
N VAL A 369 27.16 -13.95 11.49
CA VAL A 369 28.57 -13.76 11.13
C VAL A 369 28.82 -14.41 9.79
N VAL A 370 28.82 -13.58 8.73
CA VAL A 370 29.19 -13.95 7.36
C VAL A 370 30.55 -13.37 7.04
#